data_716db9b08233c9183f3a91d1d8869020
#
_entry.id   716db9b08233c9183f3a91d1d8869020
#
_cell.length_a   1.000
_cell.length_b   1.000
_cell.length_c   1.000
_cell.angle_alpha   90.00
_cell.angle_beta   90.00
_cell.angle_gamma   90.00
#
_symmetry.space_group_name_H-M   'P 1'
#
loop_
_entity.id
_entity.type
_entity.pdbx_description
1 polymer ?
#
loop_
_entity_poly.entity_id
_entity_poly.type
_entity_poly.pdbx_seq_one_letter_code
_entity_poly.pdbx_strand_id
1 'polypeptide(L)'
;MSKLAIICPHDKEVQAAAEIIAAGARAYGAEADIFDLSLDPGLLALYDAAAFGLGDGDNCAVIHIFSQCLTALEGKKAAVFGNIEGGAAQSLRLIGKAARCVMLSPAGTPQEAEALGCALMQGCEMRPDLAGTVPVIFSTITGNAYKLAAAAAEAVPDRVGPYNIRYITHEVISKFDTFVLCYWCNHGTADDDTIELIGRMRGKKLIVIGSLGVSTDTAHAAKVCENVIALASEHNTLLGHYLCRGSIDLRRTFARTRIPQGEKGHLSMERFEKQKQSLGHPDAEELEGARAAVAEFLKKS
;
A
#
# COMPACT_ATOMS: atom_id res chain seq x y z
N MET A 1 -16.52 -9.31 -0.64
CA MET A 1 -16.55 -8.50 0.60
C MET A 1 -15.19 -8.63 1.24
N SER A 2 -14.56 -7.53 1.64
CA SER A 2 -13.25 -7.59 2.27
C SER A 2 -13.35 -8.16 3.68
N LYS A 3 -12.27 -8.78 4.14
CA LYS A 3 -12.22 -9.53 5.40
C LYS A 3 -11.07 -9.08 6.27
N LEU A 4 -11.37 -8.79 7.53
CA LEU A 4 -10.40 -8.49 8.57
C LEU A 4 -10.27 -9.66 9.53
N ALA A 5 -9.06 -10.17 9.73
CA ALA A 5 -8.74 -11.06 10.83
C ALA A 5 -8.23 -10.26 12.03
N ILE A 6 -8.77 -10.52 13.21
CA ILE A 6 -8.32 -9.92 14.46
C ILE A 6 -7.88 -11.06 15.36
N ILE A 7 -6.61 -11.10 15.71
CA ILE A 7 -6.01 -12.18 16.49
C ILE A 7 -5.60 -11.61 17.86
N CYS A 8 -6.15 -12.16 18.94
CA CYS A 8 -5.86 -11.66 20.27
C CYS A 8 -5.85 -12.77 21.34
N PRO A 9 -5.11 -12.57 22.43
CA PRO A 9 -5.15 -13.46 23.59
C PRO A 9 -6.52 -13.38 24.31
N HIS A 10 -6.77 -14.35 25.18
CA HIS A 10 -7.93 -14.38 26.06
C HIS A 10 -7.80 -13.36 27.22
N ASP A 11 -7.59 -12.11 26.87
CA ASP A 11 -7.53 -10.97 27.80
C ASP A 11 -8.76 -10.10 27.57
N LYS A 12 -9.47 -9.73 28.66
CA LYS A 12 -10.75 -9.02 28.55
C LYS A 12 -10.63 -7.63 27.91
N GLU A 13 -9.55 -6.91 28.21
CA GLU A 13 -9.35 -5.57 27.69
C GLU A 13 -8.97 -5.61 26.22
N VAL A 14 -8.11 -6.57 25.86
CA VAL A 14 -7.71 -6.79 24.46
C VAL A 14 -8.89 -7.28 23.63
N GLN A 15 -9.74 -8.18 24.18
CA GLN A 15 -10.94 -8.64 23.50
C GLN A 15 -11.97 -7.50 23.31
N ALA A 16 -12.13 -6.62 24.30
CA ALA A 16 -12.99 -5.45 24.14
C ALA A 16 -12.47 -4.51 23.03
N ALA A 17 -11.17 -4.28 22.97
CA ALA A 17 -10.57 -3.51 21.88
C ALA A 17 -10.73 -4.20 20.51
N ALA A 18 -10.62 -5.54 20.46
CA ALA A 18 -10.84 -6.33 19.25
C ALA A 18 -12.28 -6.16 18.71
N GLU A 19 -13.29 -6.17 19.58
CA GLU A 19 -14.68 -5.91 19.18
C GLU A 19 -14.89 -4.50 18.64
N ILE A 20 -14.23 -3.49 19.21
CA ILE A 20 -14.29 -2.11 18.71
C ILE A 20 -13.66 -2.01 17.31
N ILE A 21 -12.50 -2.67 17.09
CA ILE A 21 -11.86 -2.75 15.76
C ILE A 21 -12.78 -3.45 14.77
N ALA A 22 -13.40 -4.57 15.18
CA ALA A 22 -14.35 -5.29 14.34
C ALA A 22 -15.57 -4.43 13.98
N ALA A 23 -16.10 -3.66 14.93
CA ALA A 23 -17.20 -2.73 14.69
C ALA A 23 -16.81 -1.64 13.68
N GLY A 24 -15.62 -1.05 13.80
CA GLY A 24 -15.08 -0.08 12.85
C GLY A 24 -14.94 -0.66 11.43
N ALA A 25 -14.44 -1.90 11.30
CA ALA A 25 -14.33 -2.58 10.02
C ALA A 25 -15.72 -2.89 9.42
N ARG A 26 -16.67 -3.35 10.21
CA ARG A 26 -18.06 -3.62 9.78
C ARG A 26 -18.78 -2.33 9.38
N ALA A 27 -18.57 -1.22 10.10
CA ALA A 27 -19.09 0.09 9.71
C ALA A 27 -18.55 0.56 8.35
N TYR A 28 -17.34 0.10 7.97
CA TYR A 28 -16.76 0.32 6.65
C TYR A 28 -17.31 -0.64 5.57
N GLY A 29 -18.12 -1.62 5.94
CA GLY A 29 -18.72 -2.60 5.03
C GLY A 29 -17.93 -3.90 4.86
N ALA A 30 -16.99 -4.21 5.76
CA ALA A 30 -16.19 -5.43 5.75
C ALA A 30 -16.75 -6.52 6.67
N GLU A 31 -16.36 -7.76 6.43
CA GLU A 31 -16.46 -8.84 7.43
C GLU A 31 -15.29 -8.74 8.40
N ALA A 32 -15.51 -9.03 9.66
CA ALA A 32 -14.44 -9.05 10.66
C ALA A 32 -14.63 -10.25 11.59
N ASP A 33 -13.62 -11.09 11.66
CA ASP A 33 -13.56 -12.29 12.49
C ASP A 33 -12.49 -12.13 13.56
N ILE A 34 -12.82 -12.53 14.79
CA ILE A 34 -11.92 -12.49 15.94
C ILE A 34 -11.48 -13.93 16.24
N PHE A 35 -10.18 -14.12 16.34
CA PHE A 35 -9.52 -15.39 16.59
C PHE A 35 -8.68 -15.31 17.86
N ASP A 36 -8.53 -16.45 18.52
CA ASP A 36 -7.51 -16.64 19.53
C ASP A 36 -6.15 -17.02 18.93
N LEU A 37 -5.17 -17.26 19.78
CA LEU A 37 -3.80 -17.59 19.34
C LEU A 37 -3.63 -19.03 18.84
N SER A 38 -4.70 -19.83 18.76
CA SER A 38 -4.71 -21.17 18.18
C SER A 38 -5.04 -21.18 16.67
N LEU A 39 -5.24 -20.01 16.08
CA LEU A 39 -5.53 -19.84 14.65
C LEU A 39 -4.49 -20.58 13.79
N ASP A 40 -4.96 -21.33 12.79
CA ASP A 40 -4.10 -21.81 11.71
C ASP A 40 -3.59 -20.59 10.88
N PRO A 41 -2.26 -20.34 10.86
CA PRO A 41 -1.68 -19.23 10.12
C PRO A 41 -2.06 -19.18 8.64
N GLY A 42 -2.32 -20.34 8.03
CA GLY A 42 -2.73 -20.46 6.63
C GLY A 42 -4.08 -19.81 6.34
N LEU A 43 -4.99 -19.73 7.33
CA LEU A 43 -6.27 -19.07 7.18
C LEU A 43 -6.16 -17.59 6.86
N LEU A 44 -5.07 -16.91 7.28
CA LEU A 44 -4.88 -15.49 6.97
C LEU A 44 -4.70 -15.20 5.47
N ALA A 45 -4.46 -16.22 4.66
CA ALA A 45 -4.48 -16.06 3.20
C ALA A 45 -5.86 -15.63 2.67
N LEU A 46 -6.94 -15.95 3.39
CA LEU A 46 -8.33 -15.61 3.05
C LEU A 46 -8.74 -14.19 3.47
N TYR A 47 -7.89 -13.47 4.21
CA TYR A 47 -8.16 -12.15 4.75
C TYR A 47 -7.34 -11.09 4.03
N ASP A 48 -7.88 -9.88 3.96
CA ASP A 48 -7.27 -8.74 3.26
C ASP A 48 -6.37 -7.91 4.19
N ALA A 49 -6.62 -7.98 5.49
CA ALA A 49 -5.81 -7.34 6.52
C ALA A 49 -5.88 -8.12 7.84
N ALA A 50 -4.96 -7.83 8.76
CA ALA A 50 -4.96 -8.44 10.09
C ALA A 50 -4.59 -7.44 11.19
N ALA A 51 -5.17 -7.64 12.39
CA ALA A 51 -4.81 -6.92 13.61
C ALA A 51 -4.39 -7.91 14.70
N PHE A 52 -3.35 -7.58 15.46
CA PHE A 52 -2.79 -8.43 16.51
C PHE A 52 -2.83 -7.73 17.86
N GLY A 53 -3.54 -8.32 18.82
CA GLY A 53 -3.76 -7.79 20.15
C GLY A 53 -2.63 -8.14 21.11
N LEU A 54 -2.19 -7.18 21.89
CA LEU A 54 -1.17 -7.32 22.93
C LEU A 54 -1.78 -7.05 24.31
N GLY A 55 -1.60 -8.01 25.23
CA GLY A 55 -1.98 -7.85 26.63
C GLY A 55 -0.85 -7.28 27.50
N ASP A 56 -1.13 -7.14 28.79
CA ASP A 56 -0.14 -6.63 29.76
C ASP A 56 0.91 -7.67 30.16
N GLY A 57 0.71 -8.93 29.82
CA GLY A 57 1.59 -10.04 30.16
C GLY A 57 2.61 -10.39 29.10
N ASP A 58 3.00 -11.68 29.08
CA ASP A 58 3.90 -12.24 28.08
C ASP A 58 3.23 -12.32 26.70
N ASN A 59 3.73 -11.55 25.77
CA ASN A 59 3.25 -11.49 24.38
C ASN A 59 4.05 -12.40 23.42
N CYS A 60 4.88 -13.34 23.94
CA CYS A 60 5.66 -14.24 23.09
C CYS A 60 4.80 -15.08 22.15
N ALA A 61 3.62 -15.52 22.61
CA ALA A 61 2.68 -16.29 21.80
C ALA A 61 2.12 -15.45 20.64
N VAL A 62 1.84 -14.16 20.85
CA VAL A 62 1.39 -13.25 19.81
C VAL A 62 2.50 -13.01 18.78
N ILE A 63 3.74 -12.82 19.24
CA ILE A 63 4.90 -12.66 18.35
C ILE A 63 5.12 -13.93 17.54
N HIS A 64 4.94 -15.10 18.15
CA HIS A 64 5.10 -16.37 17.47
C HIS A 64 4.07 -16.57 16.37
N ILE A 65 2.77 -16.42 16.66
CA ILE A 65 1.70 -16.54 15.64
C ILE A 65 1.87 -15.51 14.51
N PHE A 66 2.20 -14.27 14.84
CA PHE A 66 2.47 -13.23 13.85
C PHE A 66 3.60 -13.66 12.91
N SER A 67 4.70 -14.20 13.45
CA SER A 67 5.84 -14.66 12.66
C SER A 67 5.47 -15.79 11.71
N GLN A 68 4.56 -16.67 12.09
CA GLN A 68 4.05 -17.74 11.23
C GLN A 68 3.12 -17.22 10.12
N CYS A 69 2.47 -16.07 10.34
CA CYS A 69 1.54 -15.46 9.39
C CYS A 69 2.21 -14.59 8.32
N LEU A 70 3.52 -14.33 8.38
CA LEU A 70 4.19 -13.31 7.56
C LEU A 70 4.02 -13.54 6.06
N THR A 71 4.07 -14.79 5.60
CA THR A 71 3.87 -15.11 4.17
C THR A 71 2.45 -14.76 3.71
N ALA A 72 1.45 -15.03 4.54
CA ALA A 72 0.05 -14.70 4.24
C ALA A 72 -0.24 -13.19 4.31
N LEU A 73 0.61 -12.42 5.01
CA LEU A 73 0.47 -10.98 5.23
C LEU A 73 1.33 -10.14 4.28
N GLU A 74 2.17 -10.74 3.46
CA GLU A 74 3.01 -9.99 2.50
C GLU A 74 2.14 -9.10 1.61
N GLY A 75 2.43 -7.79 1.60
CA GLY A 75 1.68 -6.79 0.85
C GLY A 75 0.32 -6.41 1.44
N LYS A 76 -0.13 -7.08 2.50
CA LYS A 76 -1.38 -6.75 3.19
C LYS A 76 -1.15 -5.77 4.33
N LYS A 77 -2.22 -5.09 4.74
CA LYS A 77 -2.20 -4.24 5.93
C LYS A 77 -2.19 -5.08 7.19
N ALA A 78 -1.33 -4.68 8.13
CA ALA A 78 -1.31 -5.26 9.47
C ALA A 78 -1.15 -4.17 10.53
N ALA A 79 -1.69 -4.40 11.72
CA ALA A 79 -1.58 -3.49 12.84
C ALA A 79 -1.46 -4.24 14.17
N VAL A 80 -1.02 -3.52 15.19
CA VAL A 80 -1.02 -3.97 16.59
C VAL A 80 -1.94 -3.07 17.42
N PHE A 81 -2.59 -3.65 18.43
CA PHE A 81 -3.48 -2.92 19.33
C PHE A 81 -3.39 -3.45 20.77
N GLY A 82 -3.99 -2.75 21.73
CA GLY A 82 -3.94 -3.08 23.15
C GLY A 82 -2.74 -2.42 23.84
N ASN A 83 -1.96 -3.17 24.62
CA ASN A 83 -0.76 -2.63 25.25
C ASN A 83 0.37 -2.38 24.26
N ILE A 84 0.44 -1.17 23.75
CA ILE A 84 1.38 -0.75 22.69
C ILE A 84 2.68 -0.12 23.21
N GLU A 85 2.81 0.11 24.51
CA GLU A 85 3.99 0.75 25.12
C GLU A 85 5.17 -0.20 25.27
N GLY A 86 4.93 -1.51 25.21
CA GLY A 86 5.93 -2.54 25.39
C GLY A 86 6.80 -2.84 24.17
N GLY A 87 7.94 -3.50 24.40
CA GLY A 87 8.86 -3.96 23.34
C GLY A 87 8.22 -4.92 22.33
N ALA A 88 7.13 -5.63 22.69
CA ALA A 88 6.40 -6.52 21.81
C ALA A 88 5.79 -5.78 20.62
N ALA A 89 5.14 -4.64 20.84
CA ALA A 89 4.57 -3.82 19.77
C ALA A 89 5.64 -3.34 18.79
N GLN A 90 6.78 -2.90 19.29
CA GLN A 90 7.91 -2.49 18.46
C GLN A 90 8.46 -3.68 17.66
N SER A 91 8.61 -4.85 18.27
CA SER A 91 9.10 -6.06 17.60
C SER A 91 8.18 -6.49 16.47
N LEU A 92 6.87 -6.56 16.70
CA LEU A 92 5.90 -6.91 15.67
C LEU A 92 5.93 -5.93 14.48
N ARG A 93 6.05 -4.63 14.75
CA ARG A 93 6.15 -3.61 13.70
C ARG A 93 7.43 -3.76 12.87
N LEU A 94 8.55 -4.05 13.50
CA LEU A 94 9.83 -4.27 12.79
C LEU A 94 9.79 -5.54 11.95
N ILE A 95 9.29 -6.65 12.52
CA ILE A 95 9.15 -7.93 11.82
C ILE A 95 8.20 -7.77 10.63
N GLY A 96 7.02 -7.15 10.82
CA GLY A 96 6.05 -6.92 9.76
C GLY A 96 6.60 -6.08 8.62
N LYS A 97 7.30 -4.98 8.94
CA LYS A 97 7.98 -4.16 7.92
C LYS A 97 9.05 -4.95 7.16
N ALA A 98 9.82 -5.77 7.87
CA ALA A 98 10.84 -6.62 7.24
C ALA A 98 10.22 -7.66 6.29
N ALA A 99 9.02 -8.16 6.60
CA ALA A 99 8.24 -9.07 5.79
C ALA A 99 7.34 -8.37 4.75
N ARG A 100 7.50 -7.07 4.54
CA ARG A 100 6.74 -6.26 3.57
C ARG A 100 5.25 -6.11 3.86
N CYS A 101 4.83 -6.30 5.10
CA CYS A 101 3.48 -5.90 5.51
C CYS A 101 3.36 -4.37 5.51
N VAL A 102 2.18 -3.86 5.17
CA VAL A 102 1.85 -2.44 5.34
C VAL A 102 1.43 -2.23 6.79
N MET A 103 2.41 -1.93 7.66
CA MET A 103 2.17 -1.76 9.09
C MET A 103 1.53 -0.40 9.37
N LEU A 104 0.28 -0.40 9.86
CA LEU A 104 -0.42 0.80 10.31
C LEU A 104 0.05 1.24 11.70
N SER A 105 -0.33 2.46 12.09
CA SER A 105 -0.12 2.95 13.46
C SER A 105 -0.86 2.06 14.45
N PRO A 106 -0.27 1.75 15.61
CA PRO A 106 -0.93 0.95 16.61
C PRO A 106 -2.06 1.73 17.29
N ALA A 107 -3.02 1.02 17.90
CA ALA A 107 -4.12 1.60 18.65
C ALA A 107 -4.02 1.19 20.13
N GLY A 108 -3.94 2.18 21.03
CA GLY A 108 -3.90 1.99 22.49
C GLY A 108 -5.16 2.50 23.19
N THR A 109 -6.06 3.21 22.50
CA THR A 109 -7.32 3.73 23.03
C THR A 109 -8.53 3.20 22.26
N PRO A 110 -9.74 3.20 22.84
CA PRO A 110 -10.96 2.79 22.14
C PRO A 110 -11.23 3.57 20.85
N GLN A 111 -11.00 4.89 20.85
CA GLN A 111 -11.20 5.75 19.68
C GLN A 111 -10.22 5.40 18.56
N GLU A 112 -8.95 5.15 18.91
CA GLU A 112 -7.95 4.68 17.95
C GLU A 112 -8.27 3.29 17.44
N ALA A 113 -8.85 2.40 18.27
CA ALA A 113 -9.26 1.05 17.87
C ALA A 113 -10.36 1.08 16.81
N GLU A 114 -11.39 1.93 16.99
CA GLU A 114 -12.45 2.10 15.98
C GLU A 114 -11.89 2.63 14.64
N ALA A 115 -11.07 3.68 14.73
CA ALA A 115 -10.40 4.26 13.56
C ALA A 115 -9.48 3.26 12.88
N LEU A 116 -8.80 2.40 13.65
CA LEU A 116 -7.93 1.35 13.12
C LEU A 116 -8.72 0.32 12.31
N GLY A 117 -9.91 -0.09 12.78
CA GLY A 117 -10.80 -1.00 12.04
C GLY A 117 -11.14 -0.45 10.65
N CYS A 118 -11.53 0.80 10.57
CA CYS A 118 -11.75 1.50 9.29
C CYS A 118 -10.48 1.57 8.44
N ALA A 119 -9.34 1.97 9.03
CA ALA A 119 -8.08 2.15 8.33
C ALA A 119 -7.49 0.85 7.77
N LEU A 120 -7.69 -0.29 8.45
CA LEU A 120 -7.28 -1.60 7.97
C LEU A 120 -8.05 -1.98 6.71
N MET A 121 -9.34 -1.66 6.65
CA MET A 121 -10.21 -1.98 5.52
C MET A 121 -10.16 -0.93 4.40
N GLN A 122 -9.69 0.26 4.68
CA GLN A 122 -9.54 1.30 3.68
C GLN A 122 -8.63 0.84 2.53
N GLY A 123 -9.15 0.87 1.30
CA GLY A 123 -8.42 0.36 0.14
C GLY A 123 -8.53 -1.15 -0.10
N CYS A 124 -9.31 -1.87 0.71
CA CYS A 124 -9.60 -3.28 0.50
C CYS A 124 -10.94 -3.51 -0.24
N GLU A 125 -11.86 -2.57 -0.17
CA GLU A 125 -13.10 -2.57 -0.98
C GLU A 125 -13.49 -1.17 -1.41
N MET A 126 -14.07 -1.08 -2.61
CA MET A 126 -14.76 0.12 -3.06
C MET A 126 -16.24 0.02 -2.73
N ARG A 127 -16.77 1.03 -2.06
CA ARG A 127 -18.21 1.15 -1.81
C ARG A 127 -18.94 1.42 -3.12
N PRO A 128 -19.95 0.63 -3.50
CA PRO A 128 -20.68 0.80 -4.76
C PRO A 128 -21.56 2.07 -4.82
N ASP A 129 -21.76 2.74 -3.68
CA ASP A 129 -22.62 3.92 -3.51
C ASP A 129 -21.89 5.27 -3.74
N LEU A 130 -20.61 5.24 -4.12
CA LEU A 130 -19.77 6.43 -4.30
C LEU A 130 -19.68 6.88 -5.77
N ALA A 131 -20.80 6.79 -6.52
CA ALA A 131 -20.87 7.30 -7.89
C ALA A 131 -20.53 8.81 -7.94
N GLY A 132 -19.69 9.22 -8.88
CA GLY A 132 -19.26 10.61 -9.05
C GLY A 132 -17.99 11.01 -8.29
N THR A 133 -17.39 10.10 -7.52
CA THR A 133 -16.12 10.32 -6.83
C THR A 133 -14.92 9.87 -7.68
N VAL A 134 -13.71 10.28 -7.30
CA VAL A 134 -12.48 9.90 -8.00
C VAL A 134 -11.72 8.85 -7.19
N PRO A 135 -11.63 7.60 -7.66
CA PRO A 135 -10.83 6.58 -6.99
C PRO A 135 -9.34 6.85 -7.14
N VAL A 136 -8.64 6.77 -6.02
CA VAL A 136 -7.17 6.78 -5.95
C VAL A 136 -6.71 5.34 -5.78
N ILE A 137 -5.94 4.84 -6.73
CA ILE A 137 -5.52 3.43 -6.81
C ILE A 137 -3.99 3.38 -6.81
N PHE A 138 -3.41 2.38 -6.17
CA PHE A 138 -1.97 2.19 -6.17
C PHE A 138 -1.54 0.74 -6.39
N SER A 139 -0.40 0.58 -7.08
CA SER A 139 0.40 -0.63 -7.11
C SER A 139 1.75 -0.36 -6.44
N THR A 140 2.18 -1.19 -5.50
CA THR A 140 3.42 -0.95 -4.76
C THR A 140 4.08 -2.23 -4.28
N ILE A 141 5.42 -2.27 -4.32
CA ILE A 141 6.24 -3.32 -3.70
C ILE A 141 6.94 -2.80 -2.43
N THR A 142 7.42 -1.56 -2.46
CA THR A 142 8.24 -0.97 -1.39
C THR A 142 7.52 0.08 -0.56
N GLY A 143 6.24 0.35 -0.86
CA GLY A 143 5.42 1.35 -0.20
C GLY A 143 5.51 2.76 -0.83
N ASN A 144 6.37 3.00 -1.82
CA ASN A 144 6.52 4.32 -2.42
C ASN A 144 5.24 4.81 -3.10
N ALA A 145 4.66 4.00 -3.98
CA ALA A 145 3.42 4.35 -4.67
C ALA A 145 2.22 4.49 -3.71
N TYR A 146 2.21 3.78 -2.58
CA TYR A 146 1.21 4.01 -1.53
C TYR A 146 1.37 5.39 -0.87
N LYS A 147 2.61 5.83 -0.56
CA LYS A 147 2.85 7.18 -0.03
C LYS A 147 2.37 8.26 -1.01
N LEU A 148 2.65 8.07 -2.31
CA LEU A 148 2.17 8.96 -3.37
C LEU A 148 0.65 8.95 -3.46
N ALA A 149 0.01 7.77 -3.36
CA ALA A 149 -1.45 7.66 -3.37
C ALA A 149 -2.10 8.34 -2.16
N ALA A 150 -1.49 8.24 -0.98
CA ALA A 150 -1.96 8.94 0.21
C ALA A 150 -1.88 10.47 0.03
N ALA A 151 -0.75 10.99 -0.46
CA ALA A 151 -0.59 12.42 -0.76
C ALA A 151 -1.54 12.89 -1.87
N ALA A 152 -1.66 12.13 -2.97
CA ALA A 152 -2.59 12.42 -4.06
C ALA A 152 -4.04 12.47 -3.58
N ALA A 153 -4.42 11.56 -2.69
CA ALA A 153 -5.77 11.48 -2.14
C ALA A 153 -6.17 12.75 -1.36
N GLU A 154 -5.21 13.45 -0.75
CA GLU A 154 -5.49 14.72 -0.05
C GLU A 154 -5.93 15.84 -1.01
N ALA A 155 -5.53 15.76 -2.28
CA ALA A 155 -5.90 16.73 -3.31
C ALA A 155 -7.24 16.42 -4.00
N VAL A 156 -7.83 15.26 -3.76
CA VAL A 156 -9.10 14.85 -4.39
C VAL A 156 -10.25 15.13 -3.42
N PRO A 157 -11.18 16.09 -3.74
CA PRO A 157 -12.25 16.50 -2.83
C PRO A 157 -13.17 15.35 -2.43
N ASP A 158 -13.68 14.61 -3.40
CA ASP A 158 -14.63 13.50 -3.20
C ASP A 158 -13.95 12.17 -3.53
N ARG A 159 -12.87 11.88 -2.79
CA ARG A 159 -12.06 10.70 -3.03
C ARG A 159 -12.66 9.43 -2.50
N VAL A 160 -12.32 8.32 -3.14
CA VAL A 160 -12.37 6.99 -2.57
C VAL A 160 -10.99 6.34 -2.64
N GLY A 161 -10.59 5.70 -1.60
CA GLY A 161 -9.26 5.10 -1.47
C GLY A 161 -8.31 5.91 -0.57
N PRO A 162 -7.01 5.66 -0.65
CA PRO A 162 -6.34 4.88 -1.73
C PRO A 162 -6.59 3.37 -1.64
N TYR A 163 -6.84 2.74 -2.80
CA TYR A 163 -7.07 1.29 -2.94
C TYR A 163 -5.88 0.59 -3.58
N ASN A 164 -5.58 -0.62 -3.11
CA ASN A 164 -4.62 -1.46 -3.80
C ASN A 164 -5.22 -1.95 -5.13
N ILE A 165 -4.43 -1.90 -6.20
CA ILE A 165 -4.83 -2.22 -7.57
C ILE A 165 -5.45 -3.62 -7.73
N ARG A 166 -5.03 -4.59 -6.92
CA ARG A 166 -5.55 -5.97 -6.94
C ARG A 166 -7.03 -6.11 -6.61
N TYR A 167 -7.64 -5.09 -5.98
CA TYR A 167 -9.07 -5.06 -5.65
C TYR A 167 -9.93 -4.41 -6.74
N ILE A 168 -9.32 -3.94 -7.83
CA ILE A 168 -10.02 -3.21 -8.88
C ILE A 168 -10.57 -4.18 -9.92
N THR A 169 -11.86 -4.46 -9.84
CA THR A 169 -12.59 -5.30 -10.77
C THR A 169 -13.07 -4.52 -11.99
N HIS A 170 -13.53 -5.23 -13.03
CA HIS A 170 -14.16 -4.60 -14.19
C HIS A 170 -15.44 -3.82 -13.81
N GLU A 171 -16.20 -4.32 -12.85
CA GLU A 171 -17.37 -3.63 -12.32
C GLU A 171 -17.00 -2.29 -11.70
N VAL A 172 -15.92 -2.25 -10.91
CA VAL A 172 -15.38 -1.02 -10.34
C VAL A 172 -14.99 -0.03 -11.44
N ILE A 173 -14.24 -0.47 -12.46
CA ILE A 173 -13.85 0.40 -13.58
C ILE A 173 -15.07 1.02 -14.27
N SER A 174 -16.16 0.28 -14.40
CA SER A 174 -17.36 0.76 -15.10
C SER A 174 -18.10 1.89 -14.37
N LYS A 175 -17.96 1.97 -13.04
CA LYS A 175 -18.69 2.95 -12.18
C LYS A 175 -18.08 4.34 -12.13
N PHE A 176 -16.84 4.52 -12.57
CA PHE A 176 -16.13 5.80 -12.45
C PHE A 176 -15.60 6.25 -13.81
N ASP A 177 -15.55 7.56 -13.99
CA ASP A 177 -15.06 8.19 -15.23
C ASP A 177 -13.62 8.69 -15.10
N THR A 178 -13.22 9.12 -13.90
CA THR A 178 -11.90 9.67 -13.61
C THR A 178 -11.18 8.82 -12.56
N PHE A 179 -9.88 8.58 -12.75
CA PHE A 179 -9.04 7.78 -11.85
C PHE A 179 -7.70 8.46 -11.59
N VAL A 180 -7.21 8.34 -10.35
CA VAL A 180 -5.82 8.62 -10.00
C VAL A 180 -5.11 7.30 -9.79
N LEU A 181 -4.09 7.01 -10.61
CA LEU A 181 -3.32 5.77 -10.58
C LEU A 181 -1.90 6.05 -10.11
N CYS A 182 -1.48 5.42 -9.02
CA CYS A 182 -0.13 5.54 -8.47
C CYS A 182 0.64 4.24 -8.70
N TYR A 183 1.77 4.32 -9.41
CA TYR A 183 2.54 3.18 -9.86
C TYR A 183 4.01 3.24 -9.39
N TRP A 184 4.69 2.12 -9.46
CA TRP A 184 6.15 2.06 -9.37
C TRP A 184 6.74 1.70 -10.74
N CYS A 185 7.89 2.29 -11.06
CA CYS A 185 8.54 2.05 -12.35
C CYS A 185 9.17 0.66 -12.39
N ASN A 186 8.81 -0.13 -13.41
CA ASN A 186 9.36 -1.43 -13.72
C ASN A 186 9.82 -1.47 -15.19
N HIS A 187 11.04 -1.89 -15.43
CA HIS A 187 11.61 -2.06 -16.79
C HIS A 187 11.40 -0.86 -17.75
N GLY A 188 11.41 0.37 -17.22
CA GLY A 188 11.31 1.58 -18.04
C GLY A 188 9.88 2.01 -18.39
N THR A 189 8.89 1.47 -17.69
CA THR A 189 7.46 1.83 -17.79
C THR A 189 6.79 1.66 -16.43
N ALA A 190 5.46 1.67 -16.36
CA ALA A 190 4.72 1.29 -15.17
C ALA A 190 4.89 -0.21 -14.88
N ASP A 191 4.58 -0.61 -13.65
CA ASP A 191 4.56 -2.03 -13.27
C ASP A 191 3.43 -2.81 -13.98
N ASP A 192 3.58 -4.15 -13.99
CA ASP A 192 2.72 -5.04 -14.77
C ASP A 192 1.24 -4.94 -14.36
N ASP A 193 0.94 -4.81 -13.05
CA ASP A 193 -0.44 -4.67 -12.55
C ASP A 193 -1.07 -3.36 -13.04
N THR A 194 -0.29 -2.28 -13.06
CA THR A 194 -0.75 -0.98 -13.56
C THR A 194 -0.96 -1.01 -15.08
N ILE A 195 -0.06 -1.66 -15.83
CA ILE A 195 -0.22 -1.85 -17.28
C ILE A 195 -1.50 -2.64 -17.57
N GLU A 196 -1.72 -3.74 -16.85
CA GLU A 196 -2.93 -4.56 -17.02
C GLU A 196 -4.20 -3.75 -16.70
N LEU A 197 -4.21 -3.00 -15.60
CA LEU A 197 -5.36 -2.17 -15.23
C LEU A 197 -5.68 -1.13 -16.30
N ILE A 198 -4.68 -0.35 -16.76
CA ILE A 198 -4.85 0.64 -17.83
C ILE A 198 -5.34 -0.03 -19.12
N GLY A 199 -4.81 -1.22 -19.42
CA GLY A 199 -5.23 -2.03 -20.58
C GLY A 199 -6.70 -2.47 -20.54
N ARG A 200 -7.32 -2.54 -19.37
CA ARG A 200 -8.77 -2.83 -19.20
C ARG A 200 -9.65 -1.56 -19.23
N MET A 201 -9.06 -0.38 -19.08
CA MET A 201 -9.78 0.90 -19.08
C MET A 201 -10.01 1.39 -20.51
N ARG A 202 -11.18 1.93 -20.80
CA ARG A 202 -11.56 2.53 -22.08
C ARG A 202 -12.37 3.79 -21.86
N GLY A 203 -11.98 4.89 -22.51
CA GLY A 203 -12.71 6.16 -22.45
C GLY A 203 -12.69 6.82 -21.07
N LYS A 204 -11.75 6.45 -20.22
CA LYS A 204 -11.61 7.00 -18.86
C LYS A 204 -10.68 8.22 -18.85
N LYS A 205 -10.82 9.08 -17.86
CA LYS A 205 -9.90 10.18 -17.57
C LYS A 205 -8.88 9.71 -16.54
N LEU A 206 -7.58 9.78 -16.85
CA LEU A 206 -6.53 9.25 -16.01
C LEU A 206 -5.58 10.35 -15.54
N ILE A 207 -5.29 10.37 -14.25
CA ILE A 207 -4.15 11.05 -13.63
C ILE A 207 -3.18 9.96 -13.19
N VAL A 208 -1.93 10.02 -13.64
CA VAL A 208 -0.96 8.95 -13.40
C VAL A 208 0.24 9.49 -12.63
N ILE A 209 0.53 8.90 -11.47
CA ILE A 209 1.58 9.35 -10.55
C ILE A 209 2.57 8.21 -10.34
N GLY A 210 3.84 8.43 -10.63
CA GLY A 210 4.86 7.40 -10.61
C GLY A 210 6.00 7.62 -9.65
N SER A 211 6.62 6.52 -9.20
CA SER A 211 7.90 6.53 -8.49
C SER A 211 8.98 5.78 -9.24
N LEU A 212 10.18 6.38 -9.33
CA LEU A 212 11.34 5.86 -10.04
C LEU A 212 12.55 5.79 -9.10
N GLY A 213 13.30 4.68 -9.11
CA GLY A 213 14.46 4.47 -8.23
C GLY A 213 15.73 5.27 -8.58
N VAL A 214 15.67 6.15 -9.58
CA VAL A 214 16.76 7.05 -9.98
C VAL A 214 16.26 8.48 -10.04
N SER A 215 17.18 9.46 -10.24
CA SER A 215 16.79 10.87 -10.40
C SER A 215 15.88 11.08 -11.60
N THR A 216 14.96 12.03 -11.48
CA THR A 216 13.97 12.36 -12.53
C THR A 216 14.53 13.23 -13.67
N ASP A 217 15.73 13.76 -13.52
CA ASP A 217 16.43 14.58 -14.53
C ASP A 217 17.26 13.74 -15.53
N THR A 218 17.04 12.43 -15.57
CA THR A 218 17.78 11.51 -16.45
C THR A 218 17.03 11.21 -17.74
N ALA A 219 17.77 10.86 -18.80
CA ALA A 219 17.18 10.37 -20.06
C ALA A 219 16.32 9.12 -19.83
N HIS A 220 16.67 8.29 -18.82
CA HIS A 220 15.87 7.12 -18.45
C HIS A 220 14.51 7.55 -17.90
N ALA A 221 14.46 8.57 -17.03
CA ALA A 221 13.20 9.11 -16.50
C ALA A 221 12.32 9.70 -17.60
N ALA A 222 12.92 10.46 -18.54
CA ALA A 222 12.21 10.98 -19.70
C ALA A 222 11.56 9.86 -20.52
N LYS A 223 12.30 8.76 -20.74
CA LYS A 223 11.77 7.59 -21.48
C LYS A 223 10.65 6.88 -20.72
N VAL A 224 10.74 6.79 -19.40
CA VAL A 224 9.63 6.28 -18.55
C VAL A 224 8.37 7.13 -18.74
N CYS A 225 8.51 8.46 -18.67
CA CYS A 225 7.39 9.38 -18.90
C CYS A 225 6.75 9.15 -20.27
N GLU A 226 7.54 9.10 -21.35
CA GLU A 226 7.04 8.86 -22.71
C GLU A 226 6.24 7.55 -22.79
N ASN A 227 6.79 6.45 -22.25
CA ASN A 227 6.16 5.14 -22.30
C ASN A 227 4.84 5.10 -21.51
N VAL A 228 4.80 5.70 -20.31
CA VAL A 228 3.59 5.72 -19.48
C VAL A 228 2.52 6.67 -20.06
N ILE A 229 2.93 7.82 -20.60
CA ILE A 229 2.02 8.73 -21.30
C ILE A 229 1.38 8.04 -22.51
N ALA A 230 2.18 7.35 -23.32
CA ALA A 230 1.68 6.60 -24.48
C ALA A 230 0.68 5.51 -24.05
N LEU A 231 1.04 4.71 -23.05
CA LEU A 231 0.18 3.65 -22.50
C LEU A 231 -1.16 4.22 -21.99
N ALA A 232 -1.11 5.26 -21.17
CA ALA A 232 -2.31 5.84 -20.57
C ALA A 232 -3.22 6.53 -21.60
N SER A 233 -2.64 7.09 -22.67
CA SER A 233 -3.37 7.83 -23.71
C SER A 233 -3.91 6.94 -24.83
N GLU A 234 -3.54 5.67 -24.92
CA GLU A 234 -3.91 4.81 -26.05
C GLU A 234 -5.42 4.65 -26.21
N HIS A 235 -6.13 4.47 -25.09
CA HIS A 235 -7.59 4.26 -25.08
C HIS A 235 -8.32 5.15 -24.09
N ASN A 236 -7.62 6.11 -23.44
CA ASN A 236 -8.15 6.94 -22.38
C ASN A 236 -7.69 8.39 -22.57
N THR A 237 -8.25 9.32 -21.82
CA THR A 237 -7.81 10.72 -21.76
C THR A 237 -6.85 10.90 -20.60
N LEU A 238 -5.57 11.12 -20.89
CA LEU A 238 -4.60 11.43 -19.84
C LEU A 238 -4.73 12.92 -19.45
N LEU A 239 -5.13 13.18 -18.21
CA LEU A 239 -5.21 14.55 -17.64
C LEU A 239 -3.84 15.07 -17.24
N GLY A 240 -2.95 14.18 -16.80
CA GLY A 240 -1.58 14.52 -16.45
C GLY A 240 -0.78 13.34 -15.91
N HIS A 241 0.54 13.50 -15.94
CA HIS A 241 1.50 12.55 -15.41
C HIS A 241 2.52 13.26 -14.52
N TYR A 242 2.78 12.72 -13.35
CA TYR A 242 3.82 13.17 -12.42
C TYR A 242 4.73 11.99 -12.08
N LEU A 243 6.04 12.23 -12.09
CA LEU A 243 7.05 11.24 -11.75
C LEU A 243 8.02 11.81 -10.72
N CYS A 244 8.24 11.11 -9.63
CA CYS A 244 9.22 11.49 -8.63
C CYS A 244 10.18 10.33 -8.32
N ARG A 245 11.15 10.60 -7.47
CA ARG A 245 12.08 9.57 -6.99
C ARG A 245 11.40 8.69 -5.94
N GLY A 246 11.79 7.42 -5.86
CA GLY A 246 11.34 6.46 -4.86
C GLY A 246 12.50 5.65 -4.32
N SER A 247 12.40 5.21 -3.07
CA SER A 247 13.41 4.35 -2.44
C SER A 247 13.48 2.98 -3.11
N ILE A 248 14.70 2.54 -3.38
CA ILE A 248 14.98 1.18 -3.87
C ILE A 248 15.09 0.23 -2.66
N ASP A 249 14.62 -1.00 -2.80
CA ASP A 249 14.88 -2.07 -1.82
C ASP A 249 16.37 -2.46 -1.88
N LEU A 250 17.15 -1.87 -0.99
CA LEU A 250 18.60 -2.09 -0.95
C LEU A 250 18.99 -3.53 -0.62
N ARG A 251 18.14 -4.31 0.03
CA ARG A 251 18.44 -5.73 0.32
C ARG A 251 18.43 -6.55 -0.96
N ARG A 252 17.42 -6.35 -1.81
CA ARG A 252 17.36 -7.02 -3.12
C ARG A 252 18.50 -6.59 -4.02
N THR A 253 18.83 -5.31 -4.04
CA THR A 253 19.91 -4.80 -4.89
C THR A 253 21.29 -5.19 -4.36
N PHE A 254 21.50 -5.23 -3.04
CA PHE A 254 22.74 -5.76 -2.46
C PHE A 254 22.95 -7.24 -2.78
N ALA A 255 21.93 -8.06 -2.75
CA ALA A 255 22.04 -9.46 -3.15
C ALA A 255 22.57 -9.61 -4.59
N ARG A 256 22.22 -8.69 -5.48
CA ARG A 256 22.70 -8.66 -6.88
C ARG A 256 24.20 -8.33 -7.02
N THR A 257 24.82 -7.68 -6.05
CA THR A 257 26.27 -7.42 -6.07
C THR A 257 27.09 -8.69 -5.86
N ARG A 258 26.45 -9.76 -5.33
CA ARG A 258 27.09 -11.07 -5.11
C ARG A 258 27.02 -11.99 -6.34
N ILE A 259 26.25 -11.61 -7.36
CA ILE A 259 26.22 -12.31 -8.63
C ILE A 259 27.55 -12.04 -9.34
N PRO A 260 28.24 -13.07 -9.92
CA PRO A 260 29.48 -12.86 -10.63
C PRO A 260 29.36 -11.83 -11.75
N GLN A 261 30.43 -11.06 -11.95
CA GLN A 261 30.49 -10.08 -13.04
C GLN A 261 30.35 -10.77 -14.38
N GLY A 262 29.46 -10.28 -15.23
CA GLY A 262 29.13 -10.88 -16.54
C GLY A 262 27.91 -11.78 -16.52
N GLU A 263 27.42 -12.21 -15.37
CA GLU A 263 26.18 -12.96 -15.27
C GLU A 263 24.94 -12.05 -15.25
N LYS A 264 23.82 -12.57 -15.77
CA LYS A 264 22.54 -11.85 -15.80
C LYS A 264 22.10 -11.48 -14.39
N GLY A 265 21.86 -10.20 -14.17
CA GLY A 265 21.40 -9.70 -12.88
C GLY A 265 22.52 -9.12 -12.01
N HIS A 266 23.79 -9.24 -12.39
CA HIS A 266 24.89 -8.62 -11.68
C HIS A 266 24.68 -7.10 -11.53
N LEU A 267 25.00 -6.58 -10.35
CA LEU A 267 25.02 -5.15 -10.03
C LEU A 267 26.39 -4.78 -9.47
N SER A 268 27.09 -3.83 -10.10
CA SER A 268 28.37 -3.35 -9.57
C SER A 268 28.19 -2.62 -8.23
N MET A 269 29.21 -2.68 -7.36
CA MET A 269 29.19 -1.95 -6.10
C MET A 269 29.03 -0.43 -6.31
N GLU A 270 29.64 0.14 -7.35
CA GLU A 270 29.46 1.55 -7.69
C GLU A 270 27.99 1.90 -7.96
N ARG A 271 27.29 1.07 -8.71
CA ARG A 271 25.85 1.24 -8.98
C ARG A 271 25.01 1.07 -7.72
N PHE A 272 25.39 0.12 -6.85
CA PHE A 272 24.72 -0.07 -5.58
C PHE A 272 24.87 1.16 -4.68
N GLU A 273 26.09 1.75 -4.57
CA GLU A 273 26.29 2.97 -3.79
C GLU A 273 25.47 4.16 -4.34
N LYS A 274 25.35 4.29 -5.66
CA LYS A 274 24.46 5.29 -6.27
C LYS A 274 22.99 5.04 -5.91
N GLN A 275 22.55 3.78 -5.82
CA GLN A 275 21.18 3.43 -5.44
C GLN A 275 20.85 3.77 -3.98
N LYS A 276 21.83 3.79 -3.08
CA LYS A 276 21.63 4.26 -1.70
C LYS A 276 21.12 5.70 -1.62
N GLN A 277 21.44 6.53 -2.61
CA GLN A 277 20.94 7.91 -2.68
C GLN A 277 19.43 7.99 -2.88
N SER A 278 18.75 6.87 -3.19
CA SER A 278 17.30 6.82 -3.25
C SER A 278 16.63 6.68 -1.88
N LEU A 279 17.38 6.43 -0.81
CA LEU A 279 16.82 6.32 0.52
C LEU A 279 16.13 7.62 0.96
N GLY A 280 15.01 7.49 1.63
CA GLY A 280 14.21 8.62 2.08
C GLY A 280 13.18 9.13 1.06
N HIS A 281 13.26 8.69 -0.22
CA HIS A 281 12.31 9.08 -1.25
C HIS A 281 11.10 8.11 -1.35
N PRO A 282 9.90 8.58 -1.75
CA PRO A 282 9.59 9.99 -1.93
C PRO A 282 9.71 10.74 -0.60
N ASP A 283 10.32 11.92 -0.64
CA ASP A 283 10.42 12.83 0.49
C ASP A 283 9.20 13.78 0.59
N ALA A 284 9.24 14.71 1.54
CA ALA A 284 8.13 15.64 1.77
C ALA A 284 7.86 16.56 0.58
N GLU A 285 8.90 17.00 -0.13
CA GLU A 285 8.77 17.87 -1.30
C GLU A 285 8.16 17.12 -2.47
N GLU A 286 8.58 15.88 -2.70
CA GLU A 286 8.03 15.02 -3.75
C GLU A 286 6.57 14.63 -3.49
N LEU A 287 6.20 14.38 -2.23
CA LEU A 287 4.81 14.13 -1.84
C LEU A 287 3.94 15.37 -2.02
N GLU A 288 4.44 16.55 -1.66
CA GLU A 288 3.76 17.82 -1.92
C GLU A 288 3.62 18.08 -3.42
N GLY A 289 4.67 17.79 -4.20
CA GLY A 289 4.64 17.88 -5.67
C GLY A 289 3.56 16.96 -6.27
N ALA A 290 3.42 15.74 -5.78
CA ALA A 290 2.37 14.81 -6.21
C ALA A 290 0.97 15.37 -5.89
N ARG A 291 0.76 15.90 -4.69
CA ARG A 291 -0.50 16.52 -4.27
C ARG A 291 -0.85 17.72 -5.15
N ALA A 292 0.10 18.63 -5.36
CA ALA A 292 -0.10 19.80 -6.20
C ALA A 292 -0.39 19.43 -7.67
N ALA A 293 0.32 18.44 -8.21
CA ALA A 293 0.10 17.94 -9.56
C ALA A 293 -1.33 17.38 -9.74
N VAL A 294 -1.82 16.56 -8.80
CA VAL A 294 -3.18 16.04 -8.86
C VAL A 294 -4.22 17.15 -8.80
N ALA A 295 -4.06 18.13 -7.89
CA ALA A 295 -4.94 19.29 -7.80
C ALA A 295 -5.00 20.09 -9.12
N GLU A 296 -3.86 20.24 -9.81
CA GLU A 296 -3.80 20.93 -11.10
C GLU A 296 -4.43 20.11 -12.23
N PHE A 297 -4.19 18.79 -12.26
CA PHE A 297 -4.73 17.93 -13.31
C PHE A 297 -6.24 17.76 -13.21
N LEU A 298 -6.80 17.75 -12.00
CA LEU A 298 -8.25 17.71 -11.80
C LEU A 298 -8.98 18.94 -12.34
N LYS A 299 -8.34 20.09 -12.46
CA LYS A 299 -8.94 21.27 -13.10
C LYS A 299 -9.22 21.08 -14.59
N LYS A 300 -8.61 20.07 -15.22
CA LYS A 300 -8.77 19.72 -16.64
C LYS A 300 -9.84 18.64 -16.87
N SER A 301 -10.43 18.12 -15.77
CA SER A 301 -11.36 16.97 -15.81
C SER A 301 -12.80 17.34 -16.25
#